data_9ce97086353b4a07c7398b312e5698ef
#
_entry.id   9ce97086353b4a07c7398b312e5698ef
#
_cell.length_a   1.000
_cell.length_b   1.000
_cell.length_c   1.000
_cell.angle_alpha   90.00
_cell.angle_beta   90.00
_cell.angle_gamma   90.00
#
_symmetry.space_group_name_H-M   'P 1'
#
loop_
_entity.id
_entity.type
_entity.pdbx_description
1 polymer ?
#
loop_
_entity_poly.entity_id
_entity_poly.type
_entity_poly.pdbx_seq_one_letter_code
_entity_poly.pdbx_strand_id
1 'polypeptide(L)'
;MRRTFLLTAAALLLSSLCQAAQNYAARGLVLKADKPHNSLVVSCEEIPQYMSAMVMTFSVRNPKELEGLAAGTMIEFTLVVNGETAYIEGVRIRQYQSVEQDPLTARRLKLMSGIAGPPGSPQELKVGERIPNFKLTDQNGRSVSLSQFSGKVVVLTFTYTHCLLPNFCFRNSSNFRQLQKRFAARMGRELILLTITFDPVHDTPEVLAQYAKTWNADPDSWRMLTGSPSDISEVAGRFGMAYWPEEGLMNHSLHTAIIDRNGDLAANLEGNEYSADQLGDLVGTVLDHARP
;
A
#
# COMPACT_ATOMS: atom_id res chain seq x y z
N MET A 1 15.01 -85.46 22.78
CA MET A 1 14.55 -84.13 23.27
C MET A 1 15.12 -83.06 22.30
N ARG A 2 14.29 -82.58 21.34
CA ARG A 2 14.68 -81.56 20.38
C ARG A 2 13.98 -80.27 20.75
N ARG A 3 14.72 -79.23 21.13
CA ARG A 3 14.23 -77.85 21.39
C ARG A 3 14.29 -77.09 20.07
N THR A 4 13.12 -76.74 19.56
CA THR A 4 12.94 -75.85 18.43
C THR A 4 12.99 -74.42 18.92
N PHE A 5 13.95 -73.63 18.46
CA PHE A 5 14.00 -72.17 18.63
C PHE A 5 13.18 -71.48 17.57
N LEU A 6 12.12 -70.83 17.96
CA LEU A 6 11.35 -69.92 17.10
C LEU A 6 12.01 -68.54 17.15
N LEU A 7 12.62 -68.14 16.01
CA LEU A 7 13.09 -66.78 15.75
C LEU A 7 11.89 -65.94 15.25
N THR A 8 11.36 -65.10 16.08
CA THR A 8 10.40 -64.05 15.68
C THR A 8 11.17 -62.86 15.16
N ALA A 9 11.22 -62.68 13.84
CA ALA A 9 11.70 -61.48 13.19
C ALA A 9 10.67 -60.36 13.33
N ALA A 10 10.93 -59.41 14.18
CA ALA A 10 10.15 -58.14 14.26
C ALA A 10 10.57 -57.23 13.10
N ALA A 11 9.76 -57.18 12.06
CA ALA A 11 9.90 -56.19 10.98
C ALA A 11 9.44 -54.81 11.50
N LEU A 12 10.40 -53.95 11.85
CA LEU A 12 10.15 -52.52 12.06
C LEU A 12 9.80 -51.89 10.69
N LEU A 13 8.51 -51.71 10.42
CA LEU A 13 8.01 -50.83 9.36
C LEU A 13 8.30 -49.39 9.77
N LEU A 14 9.42 -48.83 9.29
CA LEU A 14 9.62 -47.39 9.22
C LEU A 14 8.59 -46.84 8.19
N SER A 15 7.43 -46.50 8.65
CA SER A 15 6.50 -45.66 7.90
C SER A 15 7.11 -44.25 7.82
N SER A 16 7.85 -43.98 6.75
CA SER A 16 8.15 -42.60 6.33
C SER A 16 6.80 -41.90 6.12
N LEU A 17 6.35 -41.15 7.09
CA LEU A 17 5.23 -40.22 6.93
C LEU A 17 5.64 -39.24 5.83
N CYS A 18 5.29 -39.55 4.60
CA CYS A 18 5.32 -38.61 3.50
C CYS A 18 4.32 -37.52 3.85
N GLN A 19 4.78 -36.47 4.49
CA GLN A 19 3.92 -35.34 4.86
C GLN A 19 3.51 -34.68 3.54
N ALA A 20 2.25 -34.85 3.16
CA ALA A 20 1.72 -34.22 1.95
C ALA A 20 1.89 -32.69 2.06
N ALA A 21 2.29 -32.07 0.97
CA ALA A 21 2.39 -30.63 0.90
C ALA A 21 1.04 -29.99 1.27
N GLN A 22 1.06 -29.06 2.20
CA GLN A 22 -0.13 -28.29 2.60
C GLN A 22 -0.16 -26.99 1.82
N ASN A 23 -1.33 -26.67 1.27
CA ASN A 23 -1.54 -25.48 0.44
C ASN A 23 -2.51 -24.54 1.15
N TYR A 24 -2.11 -23.29 1.30
CA TYR A 24 -2.90 -22.25 1.94
C TYR A 24 -3.12 -21.10 0.96
N ALA A 25 -4.38 -20.71 0.77
CA ALA A 25 -4.70 -19.46 0.07
C ALA A 25 -4.34 -18.29 0.99
N ALA A 26 -3.54 -17.38 0.49
CA ALA A 26 -3.01 -16.25 1.25
C ALA A 26 -3.12 -14.94 0.47
N ARG A 27 -3.08 -13.84 1.21
CA ARG A 27 -3.12 -12.48 0.70
C ARG A 27 -2.09 -11.63 1.43
N GLY A 28 -1.65 -10.56 0.78
CA GLY A 28 -0.77 -9.62 1.44
C GLY A 28 -0.34 -8.46 0.56
N LEU A 29 0.32 -7.51 1.20
CA LEU A 29 0.91 -6.34 0.57
C LEU A 29 2.39 -6.60 0.29
N VAL A 30 2.82 -6.43 -0.95
CA VAL A 30 4.23 -6.52 -1.33
C VAL A 30 5.00 -5.35 -0.71
N LEU A 31 6.00 -5.65 0.10
CA LEU A 31 6.92 -4.67 0.68
C LEU A 31 8.18 -4.53 -0.18
N LYS A 32 8.65 -5.64 -0.76
CA LYS A 32 9.81 -5.67 -1.64
C LYS A 32 9.74 -6.88 -2.59
N ALA A 33 10.04 -6.64 -3.86
CA ALA A 33 10.26 -7.70 -4.85
C ALA A 33 11.77 -7.79 -5.14
N ASP A 34 12.37 -8.94 -4.83
CA ASP A 34 13.80 -9.22 -5.09
C ASP A 34 13.90 -10.21 -6.25
N LYS A 35 13.87 -9.66 -7.46
CA LYS A 35 13.91 -10.44 -8.70
C LYS A 35 15.19 -11.29 -8.87
N PRO A 36 16.40 -10.77 -8.54
CA PRO A 36 17.62 -11.57 -8.60
C PRO A 36 17.61 -12.83 -7.73
N HIS A 37 16.94 -12.79 -6.58
CA HIS A 37 16.86 -13.91 -5.64
C HIS A 37 15.53 -14.67 -5.68
N ASN A 38 14.66 -14.37 -6.65
CA ASN A 38 13.32 -14.96 -6.79
C ASN A 38 12.54 -14.93 -5.47
N SER A 39 12.55 -13.80 -4.77
CA SER A 39 11.88 -13.67 -3.47
C SER A 39 11.00 -12.44 -3.37
N LEU A 40 9.98 -12.54 -2.52
CA LEU A 40 9.09 -11.46 -2.13
C LEU A 40 9.09 -11.29 -0.63
N VAL A 41 9.17 -10.04 -0.17
CA VAL A 41 8.83 -9.67 1.20
C VAL A 41 7.39 -9.18 1.20
N VAL A 42 6.54 -9.82 1.97
CA VAL A 42 5.09 -9.56 1.97
C VAL A 42 4.61 -9.35 3.41
N SER A 43 3.84 -8.30 3.63
CA SER A 43 3.03 -8.15 4.84
C SER A 43 1.74 -8.96 4.63
N CYS A 44 1.72 -10.19 5.17
CA CYS A 44 0.65 -11.16 5.00
C CYS A 44 -0.52 -10.87 5.90
N GLU A 45 -1.73 -11.12 5.40
CA GLU A 45 -2.91 -11.26 6.22
C GLU A 45 -2.84 -12.56 7.04
N GLU A 46 -3.70 -12.67 8.06
CA GLU A 46 -3.83 -13.93 8.80
C GLU A 46 -4.25 -15.07 7.87
N ILE A 47 -3.54 -16.20 7.98
CA ILE A 47 -3.97 -17.46 7.37
C ILE A 47 -4.61 -18.29 8.47
N PRO A 48 -5.95 -18.43 8.49
CA PRO A 48 -6.67 -19.11 9.56
C PRO A 48 -6.12 -20.51 9.84
N GLN A 49 -5.94 -20.84 11.10
CA GLN A 49 -5.41 -22.13 11.58
C GLN A 49 -3.95 -22.43 11.20
N TYR A 50 -3.24 -21.48 10.57
CA TYR A 50 -1.84 -21.68 10.20
C TYR A 50 -0.91 -20.59 10.75
N MET A 51 -1.16 -19.30 10.47
CA MET A 51 -0.30 -18.21 10.95
C MET A 51 -1.08 -16.91 11.13
N SER A 52 -0.69 -16.14 12.14
CA SER A 52 -1.16 -14.76 12.33
C SER A 52 -0.63 -13.83 11.24
N ALA A 53 -1.27 -12.67 11.08
CA ALA A 53 -0.77 -11.63 10.19
C ALA A 53 0.65 -11.21 10.56
N MET A 54 1.57 -11.25 9.60
CA MET A 54 2.98 -10.90 9.82
C MET A 54 3.74 -10.66 8.53
N VAL A 55 4.91 -10.02 8.66
CA VAL A 55 5.84 -9.85 7.54
C VAL A 55 6.64 -11.13 7.33
N MET A 56 6.64 -11.64 6.09
CA MET A 56 7.34 -12.85 5.69
C MET A 56 8.14 -12.63 4.41
N THR A 57 9.26 -13.33 4.30
CA THR A 57 10.01 -13.44 3.04
C THR A 57 9.76 -14.81 2.44
N PHE A 58 9.27 -14.83 1.21
CA PHE A 58 8.95 -16.05 0.48
C PHE A 58 9.84 -16.25 -0.73
N SER A 59 10.26 -17.48 -0.97
CA SER A 59 10.76 -17.90 -2.26
C SER A 59 9.59 -18.06 -3.25
N VAL A 60 9.74 -17.52 -4.47
CA VAL A 60 8.73 -17.63 -5.52
C VAL A 60 9.11 -18.75 -6.47
N ARG A 61 8.23 -19.73 -6.63
CA ARG A 61 8.51 -20.92 -7.47
C ARG A 61 8.77 -20.57 -8.93
N ASN A 62 7.99 -19.68 -9.48
CA ASN A 62 8.11 -19.25 -10.86
C ASN A 62 8.55 -17.79 -10.93
N PRO A 63 9.79 -17.48 -11.34
CA PRO A 63 10.29 -16.10 -11.41
C PRO A 63 9.45 -15.14 -12.26
N LYS A 64 8.71 -15.65 -13.24
CA LYS A 64 7.81 -14.83 -14.06
C LYS A 64 6.67 -14.20 -13.26
N GLU A 65 6.30 -14.80 -12.13
CA GLU A 65 5.28 -14.25 -11.25
C GLU A 65 5.74 -12.99 -10.50
N LEU A 66 7.03 -12.65 -10.58
CA LEU A 66 7.56 -11.38 -10.07
C LEU A 66 7.44 -10.22 -11.08
N GLU A 67 7.03 -10.51 -12.32
CA GLU A 67 6.88 -9.48 -13.34
C GLU A 67 5.69 -8.58 -12.99
N GLY A 68 5.89 -7.27 -13.10
CA GLY A 68 4.86 -6.27 -12.78
C GLY A 68 4.64 -6.03 -11.29
N LEU A 69 5.27 -6.81 -10.38
CA LEU A 69 5.17 -6.55 -8.95
C LEU A 69 6.09 -5.41 -8.51
N ALA A 70 5.54 -4.51 -7.71
CA ALA A 70 6.24 -3.42 -7.06
C ALA A 70 5.83 -3.33 -5.58
N ALA A 71 6.60 -2.61 -4.79
CA ALA A 71 6.21 -2.26 -3.42
C ALA A 71 4.85 -1.54 -3.43
N GLY A 72 3.95 -1.92 -2.54
CA GLY A 72 2.59 -1.40 -2.49
C GLY A 72 1.55 -2.20 -3.30
N THR A 73 1.96 -3.25 -4.04
CA THR A 73 1.01 -4.11 -4.77
C THR A 73 0.32 -5.09 -3.82
N MET A 74 -1.02 -5.10 -3.82
CA MET A 74 -1.79 -6.15 -3.15
C MET A 74 -1.80 -7.42 -4.01
N ILE A 75 -1.52 -8.57 -3.39
CA ILE A 75 -1.45 -9.87 -4.08
C ILE A 75 -2.26 -10.94 -3.37
N GLU A 76 -2.70 -11.91 -4.17
CA GLU A 76 -3.19 -13.22 -3.73
C GLU A 76 -2.22 -14.29 -4.24
N PHE A 77 -2.00 -15.31 -3.44
CA PHE A 77 -1.07 -16.39 -3.78
C PHE A 77 -1.39 -17.67 -3.02
N THR A 78 -0.80 -18.77 -3.43
CA THR A 78 -0.82 -20.03 -2.69
C THR A 78 0.51 -20.21 -1.95
N LEU A 79 0.45 -20.33 -0.64
CA LEU A 79 1.58 -20.74 0.19
C LEU A 79 1.61 -22.27 0.23
N VAL A 80 2.69 -22.86 -0.26
CA VAL A 80 2.94 -24.31 -0.24
C VAL A 80 3.95 -24.62 0.83
N VAL A 81 3.55 -25.44 1.80
CA VAL A 81 4.41 -25.90 2.91
C VAL A 81 4.65 -27.39 2.77
N ASN A 82 5.91 -27.77 2.65
CA ASN A 82 6.31 -29.18 2.54
C ASN A 82 7.44 -29.46 3.54
N GLY A 83 7.06 -29.99 4.71
CA GLY A 83 7.97 -30.20 5.83
C GLY A 83 8.59 -28.87 6.28
N GLU A 84 9.91 -28.75 6.17
CA GLU A 84 10.66 -27.55 6.56
C GLU A 84 10.79 -26.50 5.44
N THR A 85 10.30 -26.81 4.22
CA THR A 85 10.37 -25.90 3.08
C THR A 85 9.03 -25.22 2.83
N ALA A 86 9.08 -23.91 2.55
CA ALA A 86 7.91 -23.14 2.18
C ALA A 86 8.25 -22.25 0.97
N TYR A 87 7.33 -22.17 0.01
CA TYR A 87 7.41 -21.29 -1.14
C TYR A 87 6.02 -20.81 -1.56
N ILE A 88 5.97 -19.80 -2.39
CA ILE A 88 4.71 -19.32 -2.94
C ILE A 88 4.63 -19.56 -4.46
N GLU A 89 3.42 -19.78 -4.93
CA GLU A 89 3.09 -19.94 -6.34
C GLU A 89 1.71 -19.36 -6.66
N GLY A 90 1.41 -19.18 -7.94
CA GLY A 90 0.12 -18.64 -8.38
C GLY A 90 -0.10 -17.20 -7.95
N VAL A 91 0.96 -16.40 -7.89
CA VAL A 91 0.88 -15.00 -7.49
C VAL A 91 0.07 -14.21 -8.50
N ARG A 92 -0.96 -13.50 -8.01
CA ARG A 92 -1.85 -12.67 -8.81
C ARG A 92 -1.96 -11.29 -8.18
N ILE A 93 -1.87 -10.26 -9.01
CA ILE A 93 -2.14 -8.89 -8.57
C ILE A 93 -3.64 -8.77 -8.33
N ARG A 94 -4.00 -8.32 -7.13
CA ARG A 94 -5.36 -7.97 -6.80
C ARG A 94 -5.63 -6.54 -7.25
N GLN A 95 -6.49 -6.40 -8.25
CA GLN A 95 -6.94 -5.07 -8.66
C GLN A 95 -8.00 -4.58 -7.66
N TYR A 96 -7.85 -3.33 -7.23
CA TYR A 96 -8.86 -2.69 -6.41
C TYR A 96 -10.17 -2.59 -7.20
N GLN A 97 -11.22 -3.17 -6.64
CA GLN A 97 -12.58 -3.03 -7.15
C GLN A 97 -13.37 -2.27 -6.09
N SER A 98 -13.67 -1.01 -6.37
CA SER A 98 -14.59 -0.26 -5.53
C SER A 98 -15.95 -0.94 -5.53
N VAL A 99 -16.45 -1.32 -4.37
CA VAL A 99 -17.77 -1.95 -4.21
C VAL A 99 -18.90 -1.00 -4.66
N GLU A 100 -18.61 0.29 -4.73
CA GLU A 100 -19.58 1.36 -5.08
C GLU A 100 -19.45 1.82 -6.54
N GLN A 101 -18.38 1.45 -7.22
CA GLN A 101 -18.24 1.68 -8.64
C GLN A 101 -18.59 0.38 -9.35
N ASP A 102 -19.67 0.45 -10.17
CA ASP A 102 -19.92 -0.59 -11.17
C ASP A 102 -18.59 -0.91 -11.88
N PRO A 103 -18.19 -2.20 -11.97
CA PRO A 103 -16.97 -2.62 -12.65
C PRO A 103 -16.82 -2.05 -14.06
N LEU A 104 -17.94 -1.78 -14.74
CA LEU A 104 -17.96 -1.11 -16.04
C LEU A 104 -17.57 0.37 -15.92
N THR A 105 -18.00 1.05 -14.86
CA THR A 105 -17.65 2.45 -14.60
C THR A 105 -16.17 2.57 -14.24
N ALA A 106 -15.63 1.72 -13.37
CA ALA A 106 -14.20 1.69 -13.02
C ALA A 106 -13.33 1.44 -14.28
N ARG A 107 -13.75 0.50 -15.15
CA ARG A 107 -13.06 0.19 -16.40
C ARG A 107 -13.16 1.34 -17.42
N ARG A 108 -14.33 2.01 -17.48
CA ARG A 108 -14.56 3.17 -18.33
C ARG A 108 -13.71 4.36 -17.91
N LEU A 109 -13.51 4.53 -16.59
CA LEU A 109 -12.65 5.55 -16.00
C LEU A 109 -11.18 5.33 -16.34
N LYS A 110 -10.70 4.10 -16.19
CA LYS A 110 -9.32 3.74 -16.56
C LYS A 110 -9.06 3.94 -18.06
N LEU A 111 -10.06 3.69 -18.90
CA LEU A 111 -10.00 3.97 -20.34
C LEU A 111 -10.07 5.49 -20.61
N MET A 112 -10.92 6.23 -19.93
CA MET A 112 -11.05 7.67 -20.14
C MET A 112 -9.87 8.46 -19.59
N SER A 113 -9.29 8.08 -18.44
CA SER A 113 -8.05 8.69 -17.93
C SER A 113 -6.85 8.41 -18.84
N GLY A 114 -6.82 7.24 -19.50
CA GLY A 114 -5.79 6.91 -20.50
C GLY A 114 -5.96 7.55 -21.88
N ILE A 115 -7.19 7.95 -22.25
CA ILE A 115 -7.52 8.47 -23.59
C ILE A 115 -7.85 9.97 -23.57
N ALA A 116 -8.36 10.48 -22.48
CA ALA A 116 -8.99 11.81 -22.39
C ALA A 116 -8.43 12.71 -21.28
N GLY A 117 -7.20 12.48 -20.82
CA GLY A 117 -6.51 13.57 -20.13
C GLY A 117 -6.44 14.76 -21.08
N PRO A 118 -6.76 16.02 -20.65
CA PRO A 118 -6.56 17.17 -21.52
C PRO A 118 -5.14 17.17 -22.06
N PRO A 119 -4.88 17.71 -23.26
CA PRO A 119 -3.53 17.84 -23.79
C PRO A 119 -2.67 18.54 -22.74
N GLY A 120 -1.61 17.85 -22.23
CA GLY A 120 -0.77 18.33 -21.15
C GLY A 120 -1.09 17.78 -19.76
N SER A 121 -2.00 16.80 -19.62
CA SER A 121 -2.19 16.07 -18.36
C SER A 121 -0.85 15.47 -17.92
N PRO A 122 -0.49 15.59 -16.62
CA PRO A 122 0.75 15.04 -16.12
C PRO A 122 0.74 13.51 -16.30
N GLN A 123 1.87 12.98 -16.77
CA GLN A 123 2.05 11.54 -16.86
C GLN A 123 2.13 10.95 -15.47
N GLU A 124 1.39 9.86 -15.23
CA GLU A 124 1.49 9.09 -13.99
C GLU A 124 2.92 8.57 -13.78
N LEU A 125 3.45 8.80 -12.58
CA LEU A 125 4.79 8.40 -12.19
C LEU A 125 4.84 6.90 -11.87
N LYS A 126 5.93 6.28 -12.27
CA LYS A 126 6.23 4.89 -11.91
C LYS A 126 7.06 4.82 -10.64
N VAL A 127 6.93 3.71 -9.93
CA VAL A 127 7.81 3.42 -8.77
C VAL A 127 9.27 3.48 -9.20
N GLY A 128 10.08 4.20 -8.44
CA GLY A 128 11.49 4.51 -8.73
C GLY A 128 11.72 5.84 -9.43
N GLU A 129 10.69 6.52 -9.93
CA GLU A 129 10.85 7.82 -10.58
C GLU A 129 10.86 8.96 -9.55
N ARG A 130 11.65 10.01 -9.87
CA ARG A 130 11.74 11.24 -9.09
C ARG A 130 10.43 12.00 -9.15
N ILE A 131 9.88 12.38 -7.97
CA ILE A 131 8.70 13.21 -7.91
C ILE A 131 9.09 14.67 -8.14
N PRO A 132 8.52 15.31 -9.18
CA PRO A 132 8.71 16.74 -9.38
C PRO A 132 8.22 17.53 -8.16
N ASN A 133 8.98 18.57 -7.80
CA ASN A 133 8.58 19.42 -6.69
C ASN A 133 7.24 20.09 -6.96
N PHE A 134 6.38 20.13 -5.96
CA PHE A 134 5.11 20.86 -5.99
C PHE A 134 5.00 21.81 -4.80
N LYS A 135 4.12 22.76 -4.89
CA LYS A 135 3.87 23.76 -3.84
C LYS A 135 2.39 23.91 -3.61
N LEU A 136 1.96 23.68 -2.37
CA LEU A 136 0.56 23.77 -1.94
C LEU A 136 0.46 24.61 -0.65
N THR A 137 -0.74 24.77 -0.12
CA THR A 137 -1.02 25.54 1.10
C THR A 137 -1.50 24.59 2.20
N ASP A 138 -0.94 24.67 3.41
CA ASP A 138 -1.37 23.85 4.53
C ASP A 138 -2.62 24.43 5.23
N GLN A 139 -3.17 23.67 6.18
CA GLN A 139 -4.32 24.04 7.00
C GLN A 139 -4.10 25.30 7.87
N ASN A 140 -2.89 25.82 7.95
CA ASN A 140 -2.54 27.06 8.67
C ASN A 140 -2.28 28.23 7.69
N GLY A 141 -2.58 28.06 6.40
CA GLY A 141 -2.33 29.04 5.35
C GLY A 141 -0.85 29.19 4.97
N ARG A 142 0.02 28.26 5.38
CA ARG A 142 1.44 28.31 5.10
C ARG A 142 1.74 27.60 3.79
N SER A 143 2.66 28.16 3.02
CA SER A 143 3.15 27.50 1.81
C SER A 143 4.01 26.29 2.15
N VAL A 144 3.68 25.14 1.56
CA VAL A 144 4.37 23.86 1.72
C VAL A 144 4.88 23.38 0.36
N SER A 145 6.17 23.09 0.29
CA SER A 145 6.82 22.51 -0.88
C SER A 145 7.34 21.11 -0.54
N LEU A 146 7.22 20.15 -1.46
CA LEU A 146 7.75 18.80 -1.25
C LEU A 146 9.25 18.83 -0.90
N SER A 147 10.01 19.73 -1.51
CA SER A 147 11.45 19.89 -1.26
C SER A 147 11.81 20.23 0.19
N GLN A 148 10.88 20.77 1.00
CA GLN A 148 11.09 21.03 2.43
C GLN A 148 11.27 19.73 3.24
N PHE A 149 10.88 18.60 2.69
CA PHE A 149 10.95 17.28 3.33
C PHE A 149 12.11 16.42 2.79
N SER A 150 13.06 17.03 2.07
CA SER A 150 14.24 16.32 1.60
C SER A 150 14.95 15.59 2.74
N GLY A 151 15.36 14.34 2.50
CA GLY A 151 15.97 13.46 3.51
C GLY A 151 14.99 12.77 4.45
N LYS A 152 13.68 13.03 4.32
CA LYS A 152 12.62 12.37 5.08
C LYS A 152 11.78 11.47 4.15
N VAL A 153 11.17 10.46 4.72
CA VAL A 153 10.12 9.70 4.05
C VAL A 153 8.82 10.48 4.15
N VAL A 154 8.08 10.58 3.03
CA VAL A 154 6.78 11.25 2.99
C VAL A 154 5.73 10.23 2.58
N VAL A 155 4.65 10.12 3.36
CA VAL A 155 3.45 9.36 2.97
C VAL A 155 2.37 10.34 2.60
N LEU A 156 1.83 10.21 1.39
CA LEU A 156 0.88 11.13 0.81
C LEU A 156 -0.41 10.37 0.45
N THR A 157 -1.57 10.95 0.77
CA THR A 157 -2.88 10.46 0.32
C THR A 157 -3.78 11.60 -0.09
N PHE A 158 -4.87 11.27 -0.77
CA PHE A 158 -5.87 12.22 -1.24
C PHE A 158 -7.19 12.06 -0.48
N THR A 159 -7.90 13.16 -0.28
CA THR A 159 -9.19 13.21 0.44
C THR A 159 -10.06 14.37 -0.02
N TYR A 160 -11.32 14.41 0.43
CA TYR A 160 -12.12 15.62 0.55
C TYR A 160 -12.95 15.53 1.84
N THR A 161 -13.20 16.67 2.48
CA THR A 161 -13.74 16.67 3.86
C THR A 161 -15.21 16.28 3.95
N HIS A 162 -15.97 16.43 2.86
CA HIS A 162 -17.39 16.10 2.77
C HIS A 162 -17.68 14.66 2.31
N CYS A 163 -16.68 13.79 2.33
CA CYS A 163 -16.86 12.38 2.02
C CYS A 163 -17.76 11.70 3.07
N LEU A 164 -18.92 11.24 2.64
CA LEU A 164 -19.90 10.57 3.50
C LEU A 164 -19.64 9.06 3.64
N LEU A 165 -18.67 8.54 2.91
CA LEU A 165 -18.41 7.09 2.79
C LEU A 165 -17.34 6.65 3.79
N PRO A 166 -17.72 5.87 4.84
CA PRO A 166 -16.79 5.50 5.91
C PRO A 166 -15.62 4.62 5.44
N ASN A 167 -15.81 3.88 4.36
CA ASN A 167 -14.80 2.96 3.82
C ASN A 167 -13.81 3.61 2.85
N PHE A 168 -13.90 4.92 2.61
CA PHE A 168 -13.07 5.67 1.67
C PHE A 168 -12.12 6.64 2.37
N CYS A 169 -12.36 7.94 2.26
CA CYS A 169 -11.50 8.97 2.85
C CYS A 169 -11.33 8.79 4.37
N PHE A 170 -12.40 8.38 5.08
CA PHE A 170 -12.33 8.10 6.51
C PHE A 170 -11.34 6.98 6.84
N ARG A 171 -11.33 5.89 6.07
CA ARG A 171 -10.40 4.77 6.27
C ARG A 171 -8.95 5.21 6.04
N ASN A 172 -8.68 6.00 5.00
CA ASN A 172 -7.34 6.53 4.74
C ASN A 172 -6.85 7.44 5.89
N SER A 173 -7.70 8.33 6.37
CA SER A 173 -7.37 9.19 7.51
C SER A 173 -7.19 8.38 8.81
N SER A 174 -7.98 7.33 9.01
CA SER A 174 -7.80 6.38 10.13
C SER A 174 -6.44 5.66 10.05
N ASN A 175 -6.05 5.21 8.86
CA ASN A 175 -4.74 4.60 8.64
C ASN A 175 -3.61 5.58 8.94
N PHE A 176 -3.72 6.83 8.52
CA PHE A 176 -2.74 7.88 8.79
C PHE A 176 -2.63 8.19 10.30
N ARG A 177 -3.75 8.23 11.01
CA ARG A 177 -3.75 8.36 12.48
C ARG A 177 -3.01 7.19 13.15
N GLN A 178 -3.16 5.97 12.64
CA GLN A 178 -2.44 4.80 13.15
C GLN A 178 -0.95 4.86 12.82
N LEU A 179 -0.57 5.31 11.60
CA LEU A 179 0.83 5.58 11.26
C LEU A 179 1.46 6.62 12.20
N GLN A 180 0.77 7.74 12.44
CA GLN A 180 1.24 8.77 13.37
C GLN A 180 1.54 8.16 14.76
N LYS A 181 0.67 7.29 15.27
CA LYS A 181 0.88 6.62 16.56
C LYS A 181 2.03 5.61 16.51
N ARG A 182 2.05 4.75 15.48
CA ARG A 182 3.07 3.69 15.33
C ARG A 182 4.48 4.27 15.23
N PHE A 183 4.62 5.39 14.53
CA PHE A 183 5.91 6.04 14.28
C PHE A 183 6.10 7.32 15.09
N ALA A 184 5.43 7.49 16.24
CA ALA A 184 5.44 8.72 17.03
C ALA A 184 6.87 9.26 17.28
N ALA A 185 7.85 8.40 17.57
CA ALA A 185 9.23 8.79 17.79
C ALA A 185 9.98 9.26 16.52
N ARG A 186 9.46 8.95 15.33
CA ARG A 186 10.07 9.28 14.01
C ARG A 186 9.33 10.42 13.30
N MET A 187 8.08 10.73 13.73
CA MET A 187 7.28 11.80 13.15
C MET A 187 8.02 13.15 13.18
N GLY A 188 7.87 13.91 12.11
CA GLY A 188 8.51 15.23 11.94
C GLY A 188 10.02 15.18 11.67
N ARG A 189 10.72 14.18 12.19
CA ARG A 189 12.19 14.02 12.00
C ARG A 189 12.54 13.20 10.77
N GLU A 190 11.91 12.04 10.60
CA GLU A 190 12.18 11.08 9.55
C GLU A 190 10.96 10.78 8.67
N LEU A 191 9.75 10.99 9.21
CA LEU A 191 8.47 10.69 8.57
C LEU A 191 7.56 11.92 8.60
N ILE A 192 6.98 12.22 7.43
CA ILE A 192 5.96 13.26 7.24
C ILE A 192 4.74 12.60 6.60
N LEU A 193 3.55 13.01 7.06
CA LEU A 193 2.29 12.65 6.44
C LEU A 193 1.68 13.88 5.75
N LEU A 194 1.23 13.69 4.51
CA LEU A 194 0.56 14.71 3.71
C LEU A 194 -0.81 14.19 3.27
N THR A 195 -1.86 14.92 3.57
CA THR A 195 -3.20 14.66 3.05
C THR A 195 -3.60 15.81 2.14
N ILE A 196 -3.77 15.55 0.85
CA ILE A 196 -4.09 16.57 -0.15
C ILE A 196 -5.58 16.49 -0.47
N THR A 197 -6.30 17.62 -0.38
CA THR A 197 -7.68 17.65 -0.86
C THR A 197 -7.72 17.69 -2.39
N PHE A 198 -8.72 17.02 -2.98
CA PHE A 198 -9.07 17.19 -4.40
C PHE A 198 -10.35 18.04 -4.60
N ASP A 199 -10.88 18.63 -3.52
CA ASP A 199 -11.97 19.60 -3.56
C ASP A 199 -11.54 20.96 -2.95
N PRO A 200 -10.58 21.65 -3.57
CA PRO A 200 -10.01 22.87 -3.00
C PRO A 200 -10.98 24.04 -2.92
N VAL A 201 -12.13 23.95 -3.62
CA VAL A 201 -13.18 24.99 -3.58
C VAL A 201 -13.90 25.00 -2.23
N HIS A 202 -14.19 23.81 -1.67
CA HIS A 202 -14.88 23.68 -0.38
C HIS A 202 -13.88 23.48 0.76
N ASP A 203 -12.77 22.83 0.52
CA ASP A 203 -11.75 22.50 1.52
C ASP A 203 -10.71 23.62 1.63
N THR A 204 -11.16 24.78 2.19
CA THR A 204 -10.26 25.88 2.52
C THR A 204 -9.29 25.50 3.64
N PRO A 205 -8.22 26.29 3.89
CA PRO A 205 -7.33 26.05 5.03
C PRO A 205 -8.07 25.91 6.36
N GLU A 206 -9.10 26.74 6.60
CA GLU A 206 -9.89 26.71 7.83
C GLU A 206 -10.70 25.41 7.96
N VAL A 207 -11.30 24.93 6.88
CA VAL A 207 -12.02 23.64 6.83
C VAL A 207 -11.04 22.49 7.11
N LEU A 208 -9.89 22.51 6.45
CA LEU A 208 -8.83 21.53 6.66
C LEU A 208 -8.26 21.56 8.07
N ALA A 209 -8.19 22.73 8.72
CA ALA A 209 -7.79 22.85 10.13
C ALA A 209 -8.78 22.16 11.08
N GLN A 210 -10.09 22.24 10.80
CA GLN A 210 -11.09 21.49 11.57
C GLN A 210 -11.00 19.99 11.32
N TYR A 211 -10.82 19.61 10.06
CA TYR A 211 -10.61 18.20 9.69
C TYR A 211 -9.37 17.60 10.37
N ALA A 212 -8.25 18.34 10.40
CA ALA A 212 -7.03 17.91 11.08
C ALA A 212 -7.28 17.68 12.60
N LYS A 213 -8.06 18.55 13.26
CA LYS A 213 -8.43 18.37 14.67
C LYS A 213 -9.24 17.11 14.90
N THR A 214 -10.17 16.76 14.01
CA THR A 214 -10.98 15.54 14.10
C THR A 214 -10.10 14.28 14.15
N TRP A 215 -8.98 14.31 13.42
CA TRP A 215 -8.04 13.20 13.35
C TRP A 215 -6.92 13.26 14.40
N ASN A 216 -6.84 14.33 15.22
CA ASN A 216 -5.71 14.65 16.09
C ASN A 216 -4.39 14.63 15.32
N ALA A 217 -4.40 15.21 14.12
CA ALA A 217 -3.21 15.35 13.30
C ALA A 217 -2.23 16.34 13.94
N ASP A 218 -0.98 15.95 14.10
CA ASP A 218 0.10 16.82 14.54
C ASP A 218 0.47 17.78 13.39
N PRO A 219 0.26 19.10 13.55
CA PRO A 219 0.43 20.07 12.48
C PRO A 219 1.88 20.18 11.95
N ASP A 220 2.86 19.72 12.70
CA ASP A 220 4.27 19.77 12.29
C ASP A 220 4.68 18.54 11.45
N SER A 221 3.96 17.44 11.60
CA SER A 221 4.32 16.17 10.98
C SER A 221 3.23 15.52 10.13
N TRP A 222 1.96 15.93 10.32
CA TRP A 222 0.84 15.53 9.47
C TRP A 222 0.07 16.76 8.99
N ARG A 223 0.28 17.14 7.73
CA ARG A 223 -0.29 18.36 7.14
C ARG A 223 -1.42 18.02 6.18
N MET A 224 -2.48 18.83 6.26
CA MET A 224 -3.59 18.85 5.32
C MET A 224 -3.33 19.94 4.29
N LEU A 225 -3.34 19.62 3.01
CA LEU A 225 -2.93 20.53 1.95
C LEU A 225 -4.09 20.82 1.00
N THR A 226 -4.16 22.09 0.58
CA THR A 226 -5.04 22.61 -0.48
C THR A 226 -4.24 23.50 -1.41
N GLY A 227 -4.85 23.95 -2.51
CA GLY A 227 -4.20 24.81 -3.49
C GLY A 227 -5.16 25.29 -4.55
N SER A 228 -4.65 25.83 -5.66
CA SER A 228 -5.53 26.09 -6.81
C SER A 228 -6.02 24.76 -7.42
N PRO A 229 -7.20 24.73 -8.05
CA PRO A 229 -7.68 23.53 -8.75
C PRO A 229 -6.67 22.97 -9.76
N SER A 230 -5.91 23.82 -10.44
CA SER A 230 -4.88 23.42 -11.37
C SER A 230 -3.69 22.73 -10.69
N ASP A 231 -3.20 23.29 -9.57
CA ASP A 231 -2.10 22.70 -8.82
C ASP A 231 -2.48 21.33 -8.24
N ILE A 232 -3.70 21.23 -7.69
CA ILE A 232 -4.23 19.97 -7.18
C ILE A 232 -4.37 18.92 -8.28
N SER A 233 -4.92 19.31 -9.44
CA SER A 233 -5.07 18.40 -10.58
C SER A 233 -3.71 17.91 -11.10
N GLU A 234 -2.72 18.80 -11.16
CA GLU A 234 -1.37 18.44 -11.58
C GLU A 234 -0.73 17.43 -10.61
N VAL A 235 -0.81 17.70 -9.31
CA VAL A 235 -0.23 16.79 -8.30
C VAL A 235 -0.98 15.45 -8.31
N ALA A 236 -2.31 15.46 -8.30
CA ALA A 236 -3.13 14.25 -8.29
C ALA A 236 -2.85 13.35 -9.51
N GLY A 237 -2.79 13.95 -10.70
CA GLY A 237 -2.53 13.20 -11.93
C GLY A 237 -1.17 12.49 -11.96
N ARG A 238 -0.14 13.03 -11.29
CA ARG A 238 1.17 12.39 -11.17
C ARG A 238 1.13 11.07 -10.40
N PHE A 239 0.15 10.91 -9.51
CA PHE A 239 -0.06 9.68 -8.73
C PHE A 239 -1.17 8.79 -9.30
N GLY A 240 -1.68 9.09 -10.50
CA GLY A 240 -2.78 8.33 -11.11
C GLY A 240 -4.16 8.61 -10.51
N MET A 241 -4.26 9.62 -9.63
CA MET A 241 -5.52 10.00 -9.00
C MET A 241 -6.47 10.64 -10.01
N ALA A 242 -7.61 10.01 -10.26
CA ALA A 242 -8.70 10.53 -11.08
C ALA A 242 -9.86 10.94 -10.16
N TYR A 243 -10.46 12.10 -10.43
CA TYR A 243 -11.64 12.57 -9.70
C TYR A 243 -12.48 13.51 -10.58
N TRP A 244 -13.81 13.51 -10.38
CA TRP A 244 -14.75 14.39 -11.07
C TRP A 244 -16.05 14.51 -10.26
N PRO A 245 -16.72 15.66 -10.33
CA PRO A 245 -18.02 15.85 -9.69
C PRO A 245 -19.12 15.08 -10.41
N GLU A 246 -20.01 14.42 -9.70
CA GLU A 246 -21.19 13.75 -10.20
C GLU A 246 -22.33 13.82 -9.17
N GLU A 247 -23.45 14.38 -9.56
CA GLU A 247 -24.69 14.47 -8.75
C GLU A 247 -24.49 15.02 -7.32
N GLY A 248 -23.58 15.98 -7.14
CA GLY A 248 -23.29 16.60 -5.85
C GLY A 248 -22.29 15.81 -4.97
N LEU A 249 -21.79 14.70 -5.47
CA LEU A 249 -20.70 13.93 -4.89
C LEU A 249 -19.42 14.03 -5.74
N MET A 250 -18.32 13.56 -5.20
CA MET A 250 -17.05 13.45 -5.94
C MET A 250 -16.76 11.98 -6.19
N ASN A 251 -16.83 11.55 -7.44
CA ASN A 251 -16.26 10.27 -7.85
C ASN A 251 -14.74 10.39 -7.92
N HIS A 252 -14.05 9.40 -7.42
CA HIS A 252 -12.60 9.46 -7.37
C HIS A 252 -11.97 8.06 -7.24
N SER A 253 -10.76 7.90 -7.75
CA SER A 253 -9.88 6.79 -7.38
C SER A 253 -9.28 7.04 -5.98
N LEU A 254 -8.62 6.04 -5.41
CA LEU A 254 -7.92 6.14 -4.13
C LEU A 254 -6.46 5.81 -4.34
N HIS A 255 -5.59 6.71 -3.90
CA HIS A 255 -4.15 6.50 -3.97
C HIS A 255 -3.49 6.89 -2.65
N THR A 256 -2.51 6.08 -2.25
CA THR A 256 -1.58 6.41 -1.17
C THR A 256 -0.16 6.17 -1.66
N ALA A 257 0.63 7.22 -1.72
CA ALA A 257 2.01 7.18 -2.21
C ALA A 257 3.00 7.25 -1.05
N ILE A 258 4.10 6.53 -1.18
CA ILE A 258 5.26 6.63 -0.28
C ILE A 258 6.43 7.16 -1.09
N ILE A 259 7.02 8.24 -0.61
CA ILE A 259 8.16 8.93 -1.20
C ILE A 259 9.36 8.67 -0.30
N ASP A 260 10.44 8.22 -0.86
CA ASP A 260 11.65 7.92 -0.09
C ASP A 260 12.45 9.19 0.27
N ARG A 261 13.54 9.02 0.99
CA ARG A 261 14.42 10.11 1.44
C ARG A 261 15.08 10.89 0.29
N ASN A 262 15.22 10.26 -0.87
CA ASN A 262 15.75 10.88 -2.07
C ASN A 262 14.71 11.71 -2.81
N GLY A 263 13.42 11.52 -2.52
CA GLY A 263 12.29 12.12 -3.22
C GLY A 263 11.82 11.29 -4.40
N ASP A 264 12.15 10.00 -4.44
CA ASP A 264 11.71 9.07 -5.45
C ASP A 264 10.44 8.34 -4.96
N LEU A 265 9.54 7.99 -5.89
CA LEU A 265 8.31 7.26 -5.58
C LEU A 265 8.67 5.82 -5.18
N ALA A 266 8.63 5.50 -3.88
CA ALA A 266 8.95 4.18 -3.37
C ALA A 266 7.78 3.19 -3.54
N ALA A 267 6.54 3.67 -3.42
CA ALA A 267 5.32 2.89 -3.62
C ALA A 267 4.14 3.80 -3.97
N ASN A 268 3.20 3.27 -4.77
CA ASN A 268 1.91 3.90 -5.04
C ASN A 268 0.82 2.83 -4.91
N LEU A 269 0.06 2.91 -3.81
CA LEU A 269 -1.01 1.96 -3.51
C LEU A 269 -2.30 2.46 -4.12
N GLU A 270 -2.88 1.70 -5.02
CA GLU A 270 -4.22 1.94 -5.55
C GLU A 270 -5.27 1.33 -4.60
N GLY A 271 -6.33 2.09 -4.30
CA GLY A 271 -7.37 1.66 -3.38
C GLY A 271 -7.02 1.84 -1.90
N ASN A 272 -7.77 1.17 -1.04
CA ASN A 272 -7.59 1.23 0.42
C ASN A 272 -7.88 -0.12 1.11
N GLU A 273 -7.75 -1.23 0.39
CA GLU A 273 -8.01 -2.56 0.95
C GLU A 273 -6.92 -3.00 1.95
N TYR A 274 -5.74 -2.41 1.87
CA TYR A 274 -4.67 -2.66 2.84
C TYR A 274 -5.05 -2.19 4.26
N SER A 275 -4.54 -2.89 5.26
CA SER A 275 -4.70 -2.49 6.66
C SER A 275 -3.70 -1.39 7.05
N ALA A 276 -3.96 -0.72 8.19
CA ALA A 276 -3.01 0.22 8.76
C ALA A 276 -1.67 -0.43 9.13
N ASP A 277 -1.71 -1.71 9.54
CA ASP A 277 -0.49 -2.47 9.87
C ASP A 277 0.32 -2.76 8.62
N GLN A 278 -0.32 -3.20 7.52
CA GLN A 278 0.33 -3.41 6.23
C GLN A 278 0.95 -2.13 5.68
N LEU A 279 0.23 -1.00 5.74
CA LEU A 279 0.77 0.30 5.36
C LEU A 279 1.97 0.68 6.26
N GLY A 280 1.85 0.42 7.57
CA GLY A 280 2.93 0.65 8.53
C GLY A 280 4.16 -0.21 8.26
N ASP A 281 3.99 -1.46 7.87
CA ASP A 281 5.10 -2.35 7.51
C ASP A 281 5.83 -1.85 6.25
N LEU A 282 5.06 -1.39 5.26
CA LEU A 282 5.62 -0.80 4.04
C LEU A 282 6.39 0.50 4.34
N VAL A 283 5.79 1.41 5.12
CA VAL A 283 6.47 2.64 5.56
C VAL A 283 7.72 2.32 6.36
N GLY A 284 7.67 1.34 7.27
CA GLY A 284 8.82 0.86 8.03
C GLY A 284 9.94 0.37 7.12
N THR A 285 9.59 -0.44 6.12
CA THR A 285 10.55 -0.95 5.12
C THR A 285 11.27 0.19 4.39
N VAL A 286 10.53 1.24 3.97
CA VAL A 286 11.15 2.40 3.30
C VAL A 286 11.98 3.25 4.26
N LEU A 287 11.53 3.42 5.51
CA LEU A 287 12.26 4.15 6.55
C LEU A 287 13.58 3.49 6.93
N ASP A 288 13.63 2.15 6.91
CA ASP A 288 14.78 1.36 7.35
C ASP A 288 15.75 1.00 6.21
N HIS A 289 15.37 1.29 4.94
CA HIS A 289 16.34 1.26 3.84
C HIS A 289 17.47 2.26 4.14
N ALA A 290 18.72 1.75 4.02
CA ALA A 290 19.91 2.50 4.37
C ALA A 290 19.90 3.91 3.76
N ARG A 291 20.30 4.91 4.54
CA ARG A 291 20.71 6.19 3.99
C ARG A 291 21.87 5.93 3.04
N PRO A 292 21.86 6.50 1.85
CA PRO A 292 23.00 6.44 0.96
C PRO A 292 24.26 7.00 1.63
#